data_3c2aec43e9bbad7a19413e4aa773009a
#
_entry.id   3c2aec43e9bbad7a19413e4aa773009a
#
_cell.length_a   1.000
_cell.length_b   1.000
_cell.length_c   1.000
_cell.angle_alpha   90.00
_cell.angle_beta   90.00
_cell.angle_gamma   90.00
#
_symmetry.space_group_name_H-M   'P 1'
#
loop_
_entity.id
_entity.type
_entity.pdbx_description
1 polymer ?
#
loop_
_entity_poly.entity_id
_entity_poly.type
_entity_poly.pdbx_seq_one_letter_code
_entity_poly.pdbx_strand_id
1 'polypeptide(L)'
;MNKIGILAKITFLQDFLSYFVAKINPLVVHNVSKYMVIKKTFFFSAIEKVQGDYFEFGVFTGSSFCHAIRCAESNIKYDSSLNKINFYGFDSFEGFGDLPDYDKHDFFQNENFKSNYKKVVKRVKKLLPESRFKLRKGFFENTLNGKPESNFARIIFIDCDTYSSTELALNYIRGSLQVGTIIILDDYFAYKGMKDRGVYGAFKTFTKSHKLRTRKLFSYGIGGVVKIFTKI
;
A
#
# COMPACT_ATOMS: atom_id res chain seq x y z
N MET A 1 11.61 -43.24 -8.98
CA MET A 1 12.53 -42.25 -9.59
C MET A 1 11.83 -40.88 -9.64
N ASN A 2 12.30 -39.93 -8.84
CA ASN A 2 11.71 -38.59 -8.79
C ASN A 2 11.97 -37.83 -10.10
N LYS A 3 10.90 -37.56 -10.86
CA LYS A 3 10.95 -36.85 -12.16
C LYS A 3 11.21 -35.33 -12.03
N ILE A 4 11.36 -34.80 -10.80
CA ILE A 4 11.63 -33.37 -10.53
C ILE A 4 13.02 -32.94 -11.04
N GLY A 5 13.94 -33.86 -11.33
CA GLY A 5 15.31 -33.56 -11.70
C GLY A 5 15.59 -33.27 -13.19
N ILE A 6 14.65 -33.47 -14.11
CA ILE A 6 14.97 -33.36 -15.56
C ILE A 6 15.10 -31.86 -15.95
N LEU A 7 14.17 -31.02 -15.55
CA LEU A 7 14.24 -29.57 -15.83
C LEU A 7 15.46 -28.93 -15.17
N ALA A 8 15.87 -29.42 -13.98
CA ALA A 8 17.07 -28.95 -13.29
C ALA A 8 18.39 -29.33 -14.01
N LYS A 9 18.35 -30.21 -15.00
CA LYS A 9 19.53 -30.65 -15.79
C LYS A 9 19.61 -30.00 -17.17
N ILE A 10 18.59 -29.23 -17.57
CA ILE A 10 18.58 -28.49 -18.85
C ILE A 10 19.20 -27.11 -18.65
N THR A 11 20.53 -27.09 -18.59
CA THR A 11 21.28 -25.84 -18.25
C THR A 11 21.03 -24.71 -19.24
N PHE A 12 20.94 -25.00 -20.54
CA PHE A 12 20.69 -23.97 -21.54
C PHE A 12 19.32 -23.25 -21.34
N LEU A 13 18.29 -23.99 -20.91
CA LEU A 13 16.98 -23.39 -20.62
C LEU A 13 17.02 -22.54 -19.35
N GLN A 14 17.79 -22.98 -18.36
CA GLN A 14 18.02 -22.19 -17.14
C GLN A 14 18.77 -20.89 -17.45
N ASP A 15 19.82 -20.97 -18.26
CA ASP A 15 20.60 -19.80 -18.68
C ASP A 15 19.75 -18.82 -19.48
N PHE A 16 18.93 -19.32 -20.41
CA PHE A 16 18.01 -18.54 -21.20
C PHE A 16 16.99 -17.80 -20.30
N LEU A 17 16.32 -18.53 -19.42
CA LEU A 17 15.35 -17.95 -18.48
C LEU A 17 16.01 -16.94 -17.53
N SER A 18 17.17 -17.30 -16.99
CA SER A 18 17.95 -16.43 -16.10
C SER A 18 18.35 -15.12 -16.79
N TYR A 19 18.81 -15.21 -18.05
CA TYR A 19 19.13 -14.03 -18.85
C TYR A 19 17.93 -13.08 -19.01
N PHE A 20 16.75 -13.60 -19.33
CA PHE A 20 15.55 -12.77 -19.48
C PHE A 20 15.09 -12.20 -18.14
N VAL A 21 15.03 -13.03 -17.10
CA VAL A 21 14.61 -12.57 -15.75
C VAL A 21 15.54 -11.48 -15.23
N ALA A 22 16.85 -11.60 -15.45
CA ALA A 22 17.83 -10.60 -15.06
C ALA A 22 17.66 -9.25 -15.79
N LYS A 23 17.00 -9.22 -16.93
CA LYS A 23 16.71 -8.01 -17.71
C LYS A 23 15.38 -7.35 -17.36
N ILE A 24 14.50 -8.02 -16.66
CA ILE A 24 13.22 -7.44 -16.24
C ILE A 24 13.51 -6.32 -15.24
N ASN A 25 12.92 -5.14 -15.49
CA ASN A 25 13.05 -4.03 -14.56
C ASN A 25 12.46 -4.42 -13.19
N PRO A 26 13.26 -4.34 -12.08
CA PRO A 26 12.81 -4.73 -10.74
C PRO A 26 11.54 -4.00 -10.28
N LEU A 27 11.33 -2.74 -10.70
CA LEU A 27 10.13 -1.97 -10.36
C LEU A 27 8.86 -2.56 -11.01
N VAL A 28 8.97 -3.17 -12.20
CA VAL A 28 7.85 -3.88 -12.82
C VAL A 28 7.48 -5.11 -12.00
N VAL A 29 8.48 -5.89 -11.56
CA VAL A 29 8.28 -7.06 -10.69
C VAL A 29 7.64 -6.65 -9.36
N HIS A 30 8.14 -5.55 -8.76
CA HIS A 30 7.57 -5.00 -7.54
C HIS A 30 6.11 -4.60 -7.72
N ASN A 31 5.77 -3.86 -8.79
CA ASN A 31 4.39 -3.44 -9.06
C ASN A 31 3.44 -4.62 -9.30
N VAL A 32 3.87 -5.66 -10.01
CA VAL A 32 3.07 -6.88 -10.17
C VAL A 32 2.83 -7.54 -8.81
N SER A 33 3.85 -7.63 -7.96
CA SER A 33 3.73 -8.17 -6.60
C SER A 33 2.82 -7.32 -5.72
N LYS A 34 2.85 -5.98 -5.87
CA LYS A 34 1.95 -5.01 -5.21
C LYS A 34 0.48 -5.28 -5.60
N TYR A 35 0.18 -5.48 -6.88
CA TYR A 35 -1.17 -5.86 -7.32
C TYR A 35 -1.61 -7.21 -6.75
N MET A 36 -0.74 -8.19 -6.76
CA MET A 36 -1.05 -9.52 -6.21
C MET A 36 -1.34 -9.48 -4.70
N VAL A 37 -0.60 -8.67 -3.93
CA VAL A 37 -0.83 -8.55 -2.50
C VAL A 37 -2.10 -7.76 -2.18
N ILE A 38 -2.42 -6.69 -2.91
CA ILE A 38 -3.70 -5.97 -2.78
C ILE A 38 -4.86 -6.94 -3.02
N LYS A 39 -4.80 -7.75 -4.09
CA LYS A 39 -5.80 -8.78 -4.39
C LYS A 39 -5.98 -9.77 -3.23
N LYS A 40 -4.88 -10.33 -2.71
CA LYS A 40 -4.90 -11.25 -1.55
C LYS A 40 -5.50 -10.59 -0.31
N THR A 41 -5.16 -9.33 -0.06
CA THR A 41 -5.63 -8.55 1.10
C THR A 41 -7.15 -8.33 1.03
N PHE A 42 -7.69 -7.97 -0.13
CA PHE A 42 -9.14 -7.84 -0.31
C PHE A 42 -9.86 -9.17 -0.12
N PHE A 43 -9.33 -10.26 -0.69
CA PHE A 43 -9.91 -11.59 -0.49
C PHE A 43 -9.91 -11.99 0.99
N PHE A 44 -8.76 -11.84 1.68
CA PHE A 44 -8.65 -12.14 3.10
C PHE A 44 -9.64 -11.30 3.93
N SER A 45 -9.71 -9.98 3.69
CA SER A 45 -10.65 -9.11 4.40
C SER A 45 -12.12 -9.47 4.17
N ALA A 46 -12.44 -10.03 2.98
CA ALA A 46 -13.78 -10.46 2.64
C ALA A 46 -14.18 -11.74 3.37
N ILE A 47 -13.31 -12.76 3.43
CA ILE A 47 -13.60 -14.01 4.16
C ILE A 47 -13.66 -13.78 5.68
N GLU A 48 -12.86 -12.87 6.21
CA GLU A 48 -12.85 -12.50 7.64
C GLU A 48 -13.95 -11.46 8.00
N LYS A 49 -14.75 -11.02 7.00
CA LYS A 49 -15.84 -10.04 7.18
C LYS A 49 -15.41 -8.74 7.87
N VAL A 50 -14.19 -8.30 7.62
CA VAL A 50 -13.67 -7.05 8.17
C VAL A 50 -14.49 -5.88 7.61
N GLN A 51 -15.06 -5.08 8.48
CA GLN A 51 -15.86 -3.92 8.10
C GLN A 51 -15.01 -2.69 7.80
N GLY A 52 -15.61 -1.65 7.18
CA GLY A 52 -14.97 -0.36 6.96
C GLY A 52 -14.47 -0.16 5.54
N ASP A 53 -13.76 0.94 5.34
CA ASP A 53 -13.39 1.50 4.06
C ASP A 53 -11.90 1.29 3.71
N TYR A 54 -11.54 1.64 2.48
CA TYR A 54 -10.17 1.60 1.97
C TYR A 54 -9.51 2.98 2.07
N PHE A 55 -8.28 3.01 2.57
CA PHE A 55 -7.44 4.21 2.65
C PHE A 55 -6.09 3.97 1.98
N GLU A 56 -5.64 4.94 1.15
CA GLU A 56 -4.34 4.91 0.49
C GLU A 56 -3.62 6.24 0.68
N PHE A 57 -2.44 6.19 1.25
CA PHE A 57 -1.54 7.32 1.47
C PHE A 57 -0.34 7.18 0.52
N GLY A 58 -0.27 8.07 -0.48
CA GLY A 58 0.58 7.94 -1.64
C GLY A 58 -0.18 7.28 -2.81
N VAL A 59 -0.92 8.08 -3.58
CA VAL A 59 -1.75 7.59 -4.71
C VAL A 59 -1.00 7.66 -6.03
N PHE A 60 -0.11 8.64 -6.18
CA PHE A 60 0.70 8.89 -7.36
C PHE A 60 -0.12 8.91 -8.65
N THR A 61 0.05 7.93 -9.53
CA THR A 61 -0.71 7.82 -10.80
C THR A 61 -2.07 7.13 -10.64
N GLY A 62 -2.40 6.65 -9.45
CA GLY A 62 -3.64 5.94 -9.12
C GLY A 62 -3.68 4.49 -9.58
N SER A 63 -2.53 3.87 -9.85
CA SER A 63 -2.48 2.47 -10.31
C SER A 63 -2.98 1.50 -9.25
N SER A 64 -2.43 1.55 -8.05
CA SER A 64 -2.80 0.77 -6.87
C SER A 64 -4.22 1.06 -6.44
N PHE A 65 -4.60 2.34 -6.39
CA PHE A 65 -5.94 2.78 -6.03
C PHE A 65 -7.02 2.21 -6.98
N CYS A 66 -6.83 2.32 -8.30
CA CYS A 66 -7.74 1.73 -9.29
C CYS A 66 -7.75 0.19 -9.21
N HIS A 67 -6.61 -0.44 -8.87
CA HIS A 67 -6.55 -1.87 -8.70
C HIS A 67 -7.30 -2.33 -7.43
N ALA A 68 -7.20 -1.59 -6.34
CA ALA A 68 -7.95 -1.84 -5.11
C ALA A 68 -9.47 -1.82 -5.36
N ILE A 69 -9.98 -0.87 -6.13
CA ILE A 69 -11.39 -0.80 -6.54
C ILE A 69 -11.81 -2.09 -7.26
N ARG A 70 -11.02 -2.52 -8.25
CA ARG A 70 -11.32 -3.78 -8.99
C ARG A 70 -11.24 -5.01 -8.10
N CYS A 71 -10.33 -5.01 -7.12
CA CYS A 71 -10.25 -6.10 -6.15
C CYS A 71 -11.46 -6.15 -5.23
N ALA A 72 -11.98 -5.01 -4.78
CA ALA A 72 -13.22 -4.95 -4.01
C ALA A 72 -14.38 -5.51 -4.81
N GLU A 73 -14.57 -5.04 -6.04
CA GLU A 73 -15.63 -5.49 -6.96
C GLU A 73 -15.57 -7.01 -7.17
N SER A 74 -14.40 -7.56 -7.45
CA SER A 74 -14.23 -9.01 -7.70
C SER A 74 -14.51 -9.89 -6.47
N ASN A 75 -14.52 -9.31 -5.26
CA ASN A 75 -14.73 -10.02 -3.99
C ASN A 75 -16.15 -9.81 -3.39
N ILE A 76 -17.06 -9.07 -4.04
CA ILE A 76 -18.42 -8.83 -3.58
C ILE A 76 -19.17 -10.16 -3.33
N LYS A 77 -18.92 -11.18 -4.12
CA LYS A 77 -19.50 -12.52 -3.96
C LYS A 77 -19.13 -13.21 -2.65
N TYR A 78 -18.01 -12.85 -2.03
CA TYR A 78 -17.58 -13.38 -0.75
C TYR A 78 -18.02 -12.49 0.43
N ASP A 79 -18.15 -11.18 0.19
CA ASP A 79 -18.63 -10.22 1.16
C ASP A 79 -19.41 -9.08 0.46
N SER A 80 -20.72 -9.10 0.56
CA SER A 80 -21.60 -8.11 -0.07
C SER A 80 -21.40 -6.68 0.45
N SER A 81 -20.81 -6.50 1.65
CA SER A 81 -20.50 -5.18 2.19
C SER A 81 -19.49 -4.42 1.31
N LEU A 82 -18.64 -5.13 0.56
CA LEU A 82 -17.71 -4.56 -0.40
C LEU A 82 -18.39 -3.72 -1.51
N ASN A 83 -19.67 -3.98 -1.78
CA ASN A 83 -20.42 -3.17 -2.72
C ASN A 83 -20.72 -1.75 -2.22
N LYS A 84 -20.48 -1.48 -0.93
CA LYS A 84 -20.78 -0.19 -0.27
C LYS A 84 -19.56 0.53 0.29
N ILE A 85 -18.37 -0.08 0.23
CA ILE A 85 -17.17 0.56 0.78
C ILE A 85 -16.79 1.82 -0.01
N ASN A 86 -16.24 2.78 0.70
CA ASN A 86 -15.67 3.99 0.12
C ASN A 86 -14.15 3.87 0.00
N PHE A 87 -13.58 4.69 -0.89
CA PHE A 87 -12.16 4.71 -1.17
C PHE A 87 -11.62 6.12 -0.94
N TYR A 88 -10.66 6.25 -0.03
CA TYR A 88 -10.03 7.51 0.34
C TYR A 88 -8.56 7.48 -0.05
N GLY A 89 -8.15 8.43 -0.89
CA GLY A 89 -6.77 8.56 -1.35
C GLY A 89 -6.20 9.93 -1.01
N PHE A 90 -4.96 9.94 -0.56
CA PHE A 90 -4.24 11.14 -0.11
C PHE A 90 -2.89 11.21 -0.81
N ASP A 91 -2.60 12.34 -1.47
CA ASP A 91 -1.34 12.56 -2.16
C ASP A 91 -1.15 14.06 -2.46
N SER A 92 0.09 14.52 -2.46
CA SER A 92 0.43 15.86 -2.91
C SER A 92 0.21 16.01 -4.43
N PHE A 93 0.48 14.95 -5.19
CA PHE A 93 0.64 14.92 -6.64
C PHE A 93 1.78 15.84 -7.14
N GLU A 94 2.56 16.36 -6.23
CA GLU A 94 3.67 17.30 -6.45
C GLU A 94 5.02 16.77 -5.95
N GLY A 95 5.07 15.47 -5.56
CA GLY A 95 6.23 14.82 -4.97
C GLY A 95 6.26 14.99 -3.45
N PHE A 96 7.45 14.93 -2.85
CA PHE A 96 7.62 14.90 -1.39
C PHE A 96 7.67 16.28 -0.72
N GLY A 97 7.94 17.37 -1.49
CA GLY A 97 8.22 18.68 -0.92
C GLY A 97 9.62 18.74 -0.27
N ASP A 98 9.74 19.56 0.77
CA ASP A 98 10.98 19.68 1.54
C ASP A 98 11.05 18.58 2.59
N LEU A 99 11.97 17.63 2.40
CA LEU A 99 12.18 16.52 3.31
C LEU A 99 13.24 16.87 4.38
N PRO A 100 12.99 16.54 5.66
CA PRO A 100 14.01 16.60 6.69
C PRO A 100 15.16 15.64 6.39
N ASP A 101 16.36 15.91 6.93
CA ASP A 101 17.57 15.13 6.62
C ASP A 101 17.43 13.64 6.90
N TYR A 102 16.67 13.27 7.92
CA TYR A 102 16.44 11.87 8.25
C TYR A 102 15.53 11.13 7.24
N ASP A 103 14.81 11.86 6.38
CA ASP A 103 13.96 11.31 5.32
C ASP A 103 14.60 11.38 3.93
N LYS A 104 15.73 12.09 3.78
CA LYS A 104 16.44 12.17 2.51
C LYS A 104 16.93 10.79 2.07
N HIS A 105 16.68 10.46 0.81
CA HIS A 105 17.07 9.19 0.18
C HIS A 105 17.34 9.42 -1.31
N ASP A 106 18.40 8.82 -1.85
CA ASP A 106 18.82 9.03 -3.24
C ASP A 106 17.76 8.61 -4.27
N PHE A 107 16.92 7.65 -3.93
CA PHE A 107 15.85 7.16 -4.80
C PHE A 107 14.58 8.03 -4.73
N PHE A 108 14.26 8.61 -3.56
CA PHE A 108 13.04 9.38 -3.34
C PHE A 108 13.25 10.86 -3.68
N GLN A 109 13.30 11.15 -4.99
CA GLN A 109 13.50 12.49 -5.52
C GLN A 109 12.19 13.07 -6.06
N ASN A 110 11.92 14.33 -5.80
CA ASN A 110 10.66 15.02 -6.10
C ASN A 110 10.18 14.85 -7.56
N GLU A 111 11.09 14.98 -8.52
CA GLU A 111 10.74 14.97 -9.96
C GLU A 111 10.14 13.65 -10.41
N ASN A 112 10.59 12.55 -9.82
CA ASN A 112 10.15 11.20 -10.17
C ASN A 112 8.75 10.87 -9.63
N PHE A 113 8.27 11.61 -8.63
CA PHE A 113 7.02 11.31 -7.92
C PHE A 113 5.91 12.35 -8.15
N LYS A 114 6.07 13.23 -9.14
CA LYS A 114 5.02 14.13 -9.59
C LYS A 114 4.02 13.43 -10.50
N SER A 115 2.74 13.70 -10.32
CA SER A 115 1.70 13.12 -11.16
C SER A 115 0.54 14.09 -11.40
N ASN A 116 -0.35 13.74 -12.33
CA ASN A 116 -1.44 14.62 -12.72
C ASN A 116 -2.74 14.24 -12.01
N TYR A 117 -3.11 14.98 -10.97
CA TYR A 117 -4.34 14.80 -10.20
C TYR A 117 -5.60 14.62 -11.06
N LYS A 118 -5.82 15.51 -12.06
CA LYS A 118 -7.01 15.46 -12.93
C LYS A 118 -7.08 14.15 -13.73
N LYS A 119 -5.92 13.63 -14.19
CA LYS A 119 -5.86 12.32 -14.87
C LYS A 119 -6.19 11.19 -13.92
N VAL A 120 -5.73 11.24 -12.66
CA VAL A 120 -6.04 10.24 -11.64
C VAL A 120 -7.55 10.23 -11.35
N VAL A 121 -8.14 11.40 -11.07
CA VAL A 121 -9.59 11.51 -10.85
C VAL A 121 -10.36 10.94 -12.04
N LYS A 122 -9.99 11.29 -13.30
CA LYS A 122 -10.64 10.75 -14.49
C LYS A 122 -10.56 9.21 -14.59
N ARG A 123 -9.44 8.61 -14.13
CA ARG A 123 -9.29 7.14 -14.09
C ARG A 123 -10.22 6.51 -13.07
N VAL A 124 -10.33 7.09 -11.87
CA VAL A 124 -11.18 6.57 -10.78
C VAL A 124 -12.67 6.69 -11.12
N LYS A 125 -13.09 7.82 -11.70
CA LYS A 125 -14.49 8.04 -12.17
C LYS A 125 -14.99 7.00 -13.19
N LYS A 126 -14.08 6.33 -13.91
CA LYS A 126 -14.44 5.22 -14.80
C LYS A 126 -14.79 3.92 -14.06
N LEU A 127 -14.45 3.82 -12.78
CA LEU A 127 -14.59 2.61 -11.97
C LEU A 127 -15.65 2.78 -10.86
N LEU A 128 -15.77 3.97 -10.31
CA LEU A 128 -16.69 4.28 -9.21
C LEU A 128 -17.39 5.61 -9.41
N PRO A 129 -18.65 5.75 -8.93
CA PRO A 129 -19.30 7.05 -8.81
C PRO A 129 -18.58 7.94 -7.79
N GLU A 130 -18.67 9.27 -7.99
CA GLU A 130 -18.00 10.26 -7.12
C GLU A 130 -18.41 10.18 -5.65
N SER A 131 -19.61 9.71 -5.37
CA SER A 131 -20.10 9.51 -4.01
C SER A 131 -19.37 8.43 -3.23
N ARG A 132 -18.57 7.59 -3.90
CA ARG A 132 -17.90 6.43 -3.30
C ARG A 132 -16.37 6.56 -3.21
N PHE A 133 -15.82 7.67 -3.68
CA PHE A 133 -14.38 7.92 -3.49
C PHE A 133 -14.11 9.40 -3.20
N LYS A 134 -13.01 9.64 -2.51
CA LYS A 134 -12.49 10.98 -2.27
C LYS A 134 -10.97 10.97 -2.42
N LEU A 135 -10.47 11.80 -3.32
CA LEU A 135 -9.04 12.03 -3.50
C LEU A 135 -8.70 13.43 -2.96
N ARG A 136 -7.91 13.49 -1.91
CA ARG A 136 -7.42 14.73 -1.32
C ARG A 136 -6.05 15.06 -1.90
N LYS A 137 -6.00 16.17 -2.66
CA LYS A 137 -4.74 16.73 -3.17
C LYS A 137 -4.13 17.69 -2.14
N GLY A 138 -2.86 17.48 -1.83
CA GLY A 138 -2.04 18.36 -0.98
C GLY A 138 -1.11 17.56 -0.08
N PHE A 139 -0.12 18.24 0.46
CA PHE A 139 0.79 17.67 1.45
C PHE A 139 0.06 17.24 2.71
N PHE A 140 0.53 16.19 3.37
CA PHE A 140 -0.15 15.57 4.50
C PHE A 140 -0.29 16.50 5.70
N GLU A 141 0.67 17.39 5.91
CA GLU A 141 0.62 18.45 6.95
C GLU A 141 -0.62 19.32 6.83
N ASN A 142 -1.11 19.51 5.60
CA ASN A 142 -2.26 20.37 5.31
C ASN A 142 -3.57 19.59 5.12
N THR A 143 -3.48 18.31 4.78
CA THR A 143 -4.67 17.51 4.37
C THR A 143 -5.11 16.49 5.40
N LEU A 144 -4.23 16.03 6.29
CA LEU A 144 -4.54 15.04 7.32
C LEU A 144 -4.91 15.67 8.66
N ASN A 145 -5.75 16.71 8.61
CA ASN A 145 -6.24 17.41 9.79
C ASN A 145 -7.64 16.90 10.19
N GLY A 146 -7.88 16.77 11.50
CA GLY A 146 -9.17 16.38 12.04
C GLY A 146 -9.39 14.86 12.11
N LYS A 147 -10.65 14.45 12.02
CA LYS A 147 -11.03 13.04 12.09
C LYS A 147 -10.88 12.34 10.72
N PRO A 148 -10.58 11.03 10.71
CA PRO A 148 -10.62 10.23 9.49
C PRO A 148 -11.98 10.30 8.78
N GLU A 149 -11.98 10.06 7.47
CA GLU A 149 -13.18 10.09 6.61
C GLU A 149 -14.19 8.97 6.95
N SER A 150 -13.78 7.93 7.65
CA SER A 150 -14.63 6.81 8.05
C SER A 150 -14.29 6.36 9.47
N ASN A 151 -15.29 5.85 10.18
CA ASN A 151 -15.13 5.33 11.53
C ASN A 151 -14.31 4.03 11.58
N PHE A 152 -14.31 3.24 10.50
CA PHE A 152 -13.60 1.98 10.43
C PHE A 152 -12.79 1.85 9.15
N ALA A 153 -11.53 1.49 9.28
CA ALA A 153 -10.67 1.11 8.18
C ALA A 153 -10.65 -0.41 8.01
N ARG A 154 -11.02 -0.89 6.83
CA ARG A 154 -10.86 -2.29 6.40
C ARG A 154 -9.43 -2.55 5.99
N ILE A 155 -8.94 -1.75 5.06
CA ILE A 155 -7.59 -1.86 4.50
C ILE A 155 -6.97 -0.46 4.45
N ILE A 156 -5.73 -0.37 4.91
CA ILE A 156 -4.91 0.84 4.84
C ILE A 156 -3.69 0.50 3.99
N PHE A 157 -3.40 1.33 2.98
CA PHE A 157 -2.19 1.23 2.20
C PHE A 157 -1.30 2.46 2.44
N ILE A 158 -0.12 2.23 2.99
CA ILE A 158 0.93 3.22 3.21
C ILE A 158 1.97 3.03 2.10
N ASP A 159 2.02 3.98 1.18
CA ASP A 159 2.90 4.01 0.00
C ASP A 159 3.44 5.44 -0.18
N CYS A 160 3.95 6.00 0.93
CA CYS A 160 4.41 7.39 1.02
C CYS A 160 5.87 7.51 1.46
N ASP A 161 6.62 6.40 1.43
CA ASP A 161 8.07 6.23 1.40
C ASP A 161 8.83 6.72 2.65
N THR A 162 8.48 7.87 3.21
CA THR A 162 9.25 8.55 4.26
C THR A 162 8.71 8.30 5.66
N TYR A 163 9.55 8.55 6.68
CA TYR A 163 9.14 8.46 8.09
C TYR A 163 8.08 9.52 8.41
N SER A 164 8.33 10.79 8.06
CA SER A 164 7.45 11.91 8.39
C SER A 164 6.06 11.75 7.78
N SER A 165 5.98 11.42 6.48
CA SER A 165 4.69 11.18 5.82
C SER A 165 3.96 9.99 6.40
N THR A 166 4.66 8.90 6.71
CA THR A 166 4.07 7.70 7.33
C THR A 166 3.55 8.00 8.73
N GLU A 167 4.28 8.77 9.53
CA GLU A 167 3.85 9.18 10.87
C GLU A 167 2.54 9.97 10.83
N LEU A 168 2.45 10.96 9.94
CA LEU A 168 1.22 11.75 9.73
C LEU A 168 0.04 10.87 9.31
N ALA A 169 0.24 9.98 8.34
CA ALA A 169 -0.78 9.06 7.85
C ALA A 169 -1.29 8.12 8.96
N LEU A 170 -0.39 7.53 9.75
CA LEU A 170 -0.74 6.63 10.85
C LEU A 170 -1.47 7.35 11.98
N ASN A 171 -1.02 8.56 12.35
CA ASN A 171 -1.69 9.36 13.37
C ASN A 171 -3.09 9.77 12.93
N TYR A 172 -3.27 10.17 11.67
CA TYR A 172 -4.57 10.49 11.10
C TYR A 172 -5.53 9.30 11.13
N ILE A 173 -5.10 8.13 10.64
CA ILE A 173 -5.99 6.96 10.51
C ILE A 173 -6.25 6.22 11.83
N ARG A 174 -5.55 6.58 12.90
CA ARG A 174 -5.66 5.92 14.20
C ARG A 174 -7.08 5.74 14.70
N GLY A 175 -7.91 6.78 14.55
CA GLY A 175 -9.31 6.76 15.00
C GLY A 175 -10.21 5.78 14.26
N SER A 176 -9.77 5.25 13.12
CA SER A 176 -10.52 4.27 12.31
C SER A 176 -10.00 2.83 12.47
N LEU A 177 -8.96 2.60 13.29
CA LEU A 177 -8.42 1.26 13.49
C LEU A 177 -9.40 0.39 14.26
N GLN A 178 -9.48 -0.89 13.87
CA GLN A 178 -10.20 -1.94 14.58
C GLN A 178 -9.40 -3.25 14.54
N VAL A 179 -9.73 -4.18 15.41
CA VAL A 179 -9.22 -5.55 15.29
C VAL A 179 -9.66 -6.11 13.93
N GLY A 180 -8.72 -6.66 13.18
CA GLY A 180 -8.96 -7.12 11.82
C GLY A 180 -8.58 -6.11 10.72
N THR A 181 -8.40 -4.82 11.02
CA THR A 181 -7.86 -3.85 10.03
C THR A 181 -6.54 -4.37 9.47
N ILE A 182 -6.41 -4.38 8.15
CA ILE A 182 -5.19 -4.81 7.45
C ILE A 182 -4.44 -3.58 6.98
N ILE A 183 -3.14 -3.54 7.27
CA ILE A 183 -2.25 -2.48 6.81
C ILE A 183 -1.20 -3.06 5.86
N ILE A 184 -1.12 -2.47 4.67
CA ILE A 184 -0.10 -2.72 3.66
C ILE A 184 0.94 -1.61 3.81
N LEU A 185 2.19 -1.98 4.02
CA LEU A 185 3.32 -1.08 4.20
C LEU A 185 4.28 -1.33 3.05
N ASP A 186 4.30 -0.41 2.07
CA ASP A 186 5.32 -0.42 1.03
C ASP A 186 6.64 0.10 1.58
N ASP A 187 7.73 -0.12 0.88
CA ASP A 187 9.07 0.35 1.28
C ASP A 187 9.49 0.08 2.73
N TYR A 188 8.91 -1.00 3.32
CA TYR A 188 9.11 -1.35 4.73
C TYR A 188 10.57 -1.58 5.12
N PHE A 189 11.41 -1.98 4.15
CA PHE A 189 12.85 -2.19 4.32
C PHE A 189 13.72 -1.12 3.67
N ALA A 190 13.14 -0.02 3.17
CA ALA A 190 13.90 1.13 2.69
C ALA A 190 14.88 1.66 3.77
N TYR A 191 15.71 2.61 3.40
CA TYR A 191 16.75 3.18 4.29
C TYR A 191 17.70 2.11 4.83
N LYS A 192 18.13 1.17 3.99
CA LYS A 192 19.07 0.07 4.35
C LYS A 192 18.54 -0.82 5.49
N GLY A 193 17.21 -0.89 5.67
CA GLY A 193 16.58 -1.65 6.73
C GLY A 193 16.75 -1.08 8.14
N MET A 194 17.12 0.20 8.28
CA MET A 194 17.27 0.85 9.59
C MET A 194 15.95 0.84 10.36
N LYS A 195 16.04 0.60 11.68
CA LYS A 195 14.87 0.39 12.55
C LYS A 195 14.21 1.67 13.04
N ASP A 196 14.74 2.81 12.73
CA ASP A 196 14.32 4.16 13.15
C ASP A 196 14.05 5.09 11.96
N ARG A 197 14.07 4.56 10.73
CA ARG A 197 13.89 5.30 9.49
C ARG A 197 12.70 4.80 8.68
N GLY A 198 12.22 5.65 7.77
CA GLY A 198 11.21 5.33 6.77
C GLY A 198 9.93 4.75 7.35
N VAL A 199 9.21 4.01 6.53
CA VAL A 199 7.92 3.40 6.85
C VAL A 199 8.00 2.47 8.07
N TYR A 200 9.05 1.66 8.18
CA TYR A 200 9.20 0.76 9.33
C TYR A 200 9.40 1.52 10.64
N GLY A 201 10.26 2.53 10.65
CA GLY A 201 10.56 3.33 11.85
C GLY A 201 9.30 4.01 12.39
N ALA A 202 8.54 4.69 11.52
CA ALA A 202 7.29 5.33 11.87
C ALA A 202 6.24 4.33 12.38
N PHE A 203 6.06 3.21 11.67
CA PHE A 203 5.10 2.17 12.07
C PHE A 203 5.46 1.53 13.42
N LYS A 204 6.73 1.25 13.66
CA LYS A 204 7.22 0.71 14.94
C LYS A 204 6.98 1.69 16.08
N THR A 205 7.30 2.97 15.89
CA THR A 205 7.06 4.03 16.89
C THR A 205 5.58 4.15 17.19
N PHE A 206 4.75 4.24 16.15
CA PHE A 206 3.29 4.32 16.26
C PHE A 206 2.69 3.16 17.05
N THR A 207 3.01 1.91 16.68
CA THR A 207 2.46 0.74 17.35
C THR A 207 2.91 0.63 18.80
N LYS A 208 4.16 1.01 19.12
CA LYS A 208 4.69 1.02 20.48
C LYS A 208 3.99 2.09 21.33
N SER A 209 3.89 3.32 20.85
CA SER A 209 3.30 4.46 21.58
C SER A 209 1.84 4.23 21.93
N HIS A 210 1.10 3.57 21.03
CA HIS A 210 -0.32 3.29 21.22
C HIS A 210 -0.61 1.88 21.74
N LYS A 211 0.41 1.10 22.11
CA LYS A 211 0.29 -0.27 22.65
C LYS A 211 -0.48 -1.22 21.72
N LEU A 212 -0.43 -0.97 20.41
CA LEU A 212 -1.10 -1.78 19.39
C LEU A 212 -0.35 -3.09 19.15
N ARG A 213 -1.07 -4.15 18.77
CA ARG A 213 -0.45 -5.43 18.37
C ARG A 213 -0.84 -5.78 16.93
N THR A 214 0.12 -6.27 16.19
CA THR A 214 -0.07 -6.72 14.81
C THR A 214 0.57 -8.07 14.56
N ARG A 215 0.02 -8.83 13.59
CA ARG A 215 0.65 -10.02 13.04
C ARG A 215 0.95 -9.80 11.56
N LYS A 216 2.08 -10.33 11.09
CA LYS A 216 2.42 -10.32 9.66
C LYS A 216 1.54 -11.33 8.93
N LEU A 217 0.94 -10.92 7.81
CA LEU A 217 0.19 -11.78 6.90
C LEU A 217 1.04 -12.18 5.69
N PHE A 218 1.63 -11.22 5.00
CA PHE A 218 2.37 -11.42 3.75
C PHE A 218 3.63 -10.55 3.71
N SER A 219 4.58 -10.94 2.85
CA SER A 219 5.61 -10.06 2.28
C SER A 219 5.42 -10.02 0.77
N TYR A 220 5.84 -8.94 0.12
CA TYR A 220 5.72 -8.78 -1.33
C TYR A 220 6.79 -7.87 -1.92
N GLY A 221 6.98 -8.00 -3.23
CA GLY A 221 7.86 -7.15 -4.00
C GLY A 221 9.29 -7.05 -3.44
N ILE A 222 9.89 -5.89 -3.55
CA ILE A 222 11.27 -5.64 -3.13
C ILE A 222 11.37 -5.52 -1.60
N GLY A 223 10.33 -5.04 -0.93
CA GLY A 223 10.42 -4.82 0.52
C GLY A 223 9.09 -4.54 1.22
N GLY A 224 7.96 -4.81 0.58
CA GLY A 224 6.65 -4.56 1.18
C GLY A 224 6.21 -5.63 2.19
N VAL A 225 5.44 -5.21 3.20
CA VAL A 225 4.91 -6.08 4.26
C VAL A 225 3.44 -5.77 4.52
N VAL A 226 2.64 -6.81 4.69
CA VAL A 226 1.23 -6.71 5.10
C VAL A 226 1.08 -7.23 6.52
N LYS A 227 0.40 -6.46 7.35
CA LYS A 227 0.08 -6.82 8.73
C LYS A 227 -1.40 -6.67 9.00
N ILE A 228 -1.88 -7.39 10.01
CA ILE A 228 -3.25 -7.28 10.54
C ILE A 228 -3.18 -6.83 12.00
N PHE A 229 -4.03 -5.89 12.38
CA PHE A 229 -4.15 -5.47 13.77
C PHE A 229 -4.92 -6.51 14.57
N THR A 230 -4.33 -6.98 15.67
CA THR A 230 -4.88 -8.02 16.55
C THR A 230 -5.25 -7.47 17.93
N LYS A 231 -4.80 -6.23 18.23
CA LYS A 231 -5.19 -5.43 19.39
C LYS A 231 -5.05 -3.96 19.03
N ILE A 232 -6.06 -3.19 19.42
CA ILE A 232 -6.14 -1.73 19.28
C ILE A 232 -6.03 -1.08 20.66
#